data_5469f66c30de0bffcb28ff2bfa8f7444
#
_entry.id   5469f66c30de0bffcb28ff2bfa8f7444
#
_cell.length_a   1.000
_cell.length_b   1.000
_cell.length_c   1.000
_cell.angle_alpha   90.00
_cell.angle_beta   90.00
_cell.angle_gamma   90.00
#
_symmetry.space_group_name_H-M   'P 1'
#
loop_
_entity.id
_entity.type
_entity.pdbx_description
1 polymer ?
#
loop_
_entity_poly.entity_id
_entity_poly.type
_entity_poly.pdbx_seq_one_letter_code
_entity_poly.pdbx_strand_id
1 'polypeptide(L)'
;MNAHLAALEPRLVWQHFRTLCNTPRPSGHEAALVATLEAWAEAQGLAHDQDAFGNLRIRKPATPGCEGAPGIVLQGHLDMVAQANAGHEHDFTRDPIRTVVKE
;
A
#
# COMPACT_ATOMS: atom_id res chain seq x y z
N MET A 1 -8.87 4.30 12.27
CA MET A 1 -9.60 4.79 11.10
C MET A 1 -9.93 3.61 10.19
N ASN A 2 -11.08 3.64 9.53
CA ASN A 2 -11.52 2.60 8.59
C ASN A 2 -11.67 1.18 9.18
N ALA A 3 -12.03 1.07 10.47
CA ALA A 3 -12.17 -0.21 11.16
C ALA A 3 -13.23 -1.13 10.53
N HIS A 4 -14.28 -0.55 9.91
CA HIS A 4 -15.35 -1.30 9.24
C HIS A 4 -14.86 -2.17 8.09
N LEU A 5 -13.72 -1.85 7.47
CA LEU A 5 -13.12 -2.67 6.41
C LEU A 5 -12.69 -4.06 6.90
N ALA A 6 -12.44 -4.22 8.20
CA ALA A 6 -12.03 -5.51 8.76
C ALA A 6 -13.12 -6.60 8.71
N ALA A 7 -14.38 -6.19 8.52
CA ALA A 7 -15.50 -7.12 8.39
C ALA A 7 -15.73 -7.63 6.95
N LEU A 8 -15.04 -7.08 5.97
CA LEU A 8 -15.20 -7.41 4.56
C LEU A 8 -14.34 -8.60 4.14
N GLU A 9 -14.85 -9.39 3.19
CA GLU A 9 -14.12 -10.50 2.58
C GLU A 9 -13.78 -10.20 1.10
N PRO A 10 -12.62 -10.62 0.58
CA PRO A 10 -11.55 -11.40 1.26
C PRO A 10 -10.80 -10.53 2.29
N ARG A 11 -10.67 -11.04 3.50
CA ARG A 11 -10.14 -10.29 4.64
C ARG A 11 -8.77 -9.65 4.38
N LEU A 12 -7.82 -10.38 3.80
CA LEU A 12 -6.46 -9.87 3.54
C LEU A 12 -6.46 -8.69 2.58
N VAL A 13 -7.30 -8.71 1.55
CA VAL A 13 -7.41 -7.60 0.60
C VAL A 13 -7.84 -6.32 1.33
N TRP A 14 -8.89 -6.41 2.13
CA TRP A 14 -9.43 -5.24 2.84
C TRP A 14 -8.52 -4.76 3.96
N GLN A 15 -7.78 -5.67 4.58
CA GLN A 15 -6.77 -5.33 5.57
C GLN A 15 -5.64 -4.51 4.95
N HIS A 16 -5.12 -4.91 3.79
CA HIS A 16 -4.10 -4.15 3.07
C HIS A 16 -4.67 -2.82 2.54
N PHE A 17 -5.87 -2.84 1.99
CA PHE A 17 -6.54 -1.62 1.54
C PHE A 17 -6.71 -0.61 2.69
N ARG A 18 -7.10 -1.09 3.88
CA ARG A 18 -7.17 -0.25 5.08
C ARG A 18 -5.82 0.39 5.41
N THR A 19 -4.73 -0.37 5.35
CA THR A 19 -3.38 0.15 5.58
C THR A 19 -3.05 1.27 4.61
N LEU A 20 -3.35 1.09 3.32
CA LEU A 20 -3.14 2.11 2.29
C LEU A 20 -3.98 3.36 2.56
N CYS A 21 -5.26 3.21 2.89
CA CYS A 21 -6.14 4.34 3.19
C CYS A 21 -5.72 5.11 4.45
N ASN A 22 -5.18 4.40 5.44
CA ASN A 22 -4.75 5.01 6.69
C ASN A 22 -3.38 5.71 6.61
N THR A 23 -2.63 5.52 5.53
CA THR A 23 -1.30 6.11 5.34
C THR A 23 -1.38 7.24 4.33
N PRO A 24 -1.30 8.52 4.75
CA PRO A 24 -1.25 9.65 3.83
C PRO A 24 -0.08 9.52 2.86
N ARG A 25 -0.36 9.70 1.55
CA ARG A 25 0.63 9.48 0.49
C ARG A 25 0.38 10.35 -0.75
N PRO A 26 0.19 11.67 -0.61
CA PRO A 26 0.06 12.52 -1.79
C PRO A 26 1.37 12.50 -2.59
N SER A 27 1.27 12.76 -3.88
CA SER A 27 2.43 12.76 -4.80
C SER A 27 3.58 13.61 -4.23
N GLY A 28 4.78 13.04 -4.17
CA GLY A 28 5.96 13.64 -3.56
C GLY A 28 6.11 13.39 -2.05
N HIS A 29 5.16 12.71 -1.41
CA HIS A 29 5.14 12.42 0.03
C HIS A 29 4.86 10.93 0.31
N GLU A 30 5.50 10.04 -0.42
CA GLU A 30 5.27 8.59 -0.34
C GLU A 30 6.10 7.89 0.75
N ALA A 31 7.04 8.60 1.38
CA ALA A 31 8.02 7.99 2.28
C ALA A 31 7.40 7.19 3.43
N ALA A 32 6.30 7.67 4.01
CA ALA A 32 5.62 6.97 5.10
C ALA A 32 5.03 5.63 4.63
N LEU A 33 4.44 5.59 3.42
CA LEU A 33 3.91 4.35 2.87
C LEU A 33 5.04 3.39 2.49
N VAL A 34 6.12 3.89 1.90
CA VAL A 34 7.31 3.06 1.60
C VAL A 34 7.82 2.40 2.87
N ALA A 35 8.00 3.14 3.96
CA ALA A 35 8.44 2.59 5.25
C ALA A 35 7.47 1.54 5.79
N THR A 36 6.16 1.75 5.65
CA THR A 36 5.13 0.80 6.05
C THR A 36 5.23 -0.51 5.27
N LEU A 37 5.44 -0.41 3.95
CA LEU A 37 5.57 -1.59 3.08
C LEU A 37 6.89 -2.33 3.31
N GLU A 38 7.98 -1.63 3.59
CA GLU A 38 9.26 -2.26 3.96
C GLU A 38 9.12 -3.05 5.25
N ALA A 39 8.51 -2.46 6.28
CA ALA A 39 8.27 -3.13 7.55
C ALA A 39 7.38 -4.38 7.36
N TRP A 40 6.37 -4.29 6.49
CA TRP A 40 5.54 -5.44 6.13
C TRP A 40 6.36 -6.53 5.42
N ALA A 41 7.16 -6.16 4.43
CA ALA A 41 8.02 -7.12 3.71
C ALA A 41 8.99 -7.83 4.65
N GLU A 42 9.61 -7.10 5.56
CA GLU A 42 10.50 -7.64 6.56
C GLU A 42 9.77 -8.62 7.50
N ALA A 43 8.58 -8.26 7.98
CA ALA A 43 7.74 -9.13 8.81
C ALA A 43 7.33 -10.42 8.08
N GLN A 44 7.21 -10.38 6.76
CA GLN A 44 6.93 -11.56 5.92
C GLN A 44 8.22 -12.34 5.55
N GLY A 45 9.39 -11.89 5.95
CA GLY A 45 10.67 -12.51 5.57
C GLY A 45 11.02 -12.32 4.08
N LEU A 46 10.50 -11.28 3.44
CA LEU A 46 10.73 -10.99 2.03
C LEU A 46 11.88 -10.00 1.86
N ALA A 47 12.78 -10.31 0.93
CA ALA A 47 13.84 -9.38 0.55
C ALA A 47 13.25 -8.13 -0.09
N HIS A 48 13.78 -6.97 0.25
CA HIS A 48 13.34 -5.68 -0.29
C HIS A 48 14.51 -4.71 -0.40
N ASP A 49 14.38 -3.75 -1.30
CA ASP A 49 15.34 -2.66 -1.49
C ASP A 49 14.67 -1.43 -2.10
N GLN A 50 15.32 -0.29 -1.96
CA GLN A 50 14.93 0.96 -2.61
C GLN A 50 16.04 1.41 -3.56
N ASP A 51 15.64 2.08 -4.65
CA ASP A 51 16.58 2.80 -5.50
C ASP A 51 16.80 4.25 -5.01
N ALA A 52 17.64 4.99 -5.74
CA ALA A 52 17.95 6.40 -5.40
C ALA A 52 16.75 7.34 -5.52
N PHE A 53 15.68 6.93 -6.20
CA PHE A 53 14.43 7.71 -6.37
C PHE A 53 13.36 7.34 -5.37
N GLY A 54 13.60 6.36 -4.50
CA GLY A 54 12.63 5.89 -3.53
C GLY A 54 11.66 4.83 -4.05
N ASN A 55 11.89 4.27 -5.24
CA ASN A 55 11.12 3.14 -5.71
C ASN A 55 11.42 1.91 -4.84
N LEU A 56 10.37 1.23 -4.40
CA LEU A 56 10.48 0.05 -3.56
C LEU A 56 10.32 -1.21 -4.40
N ARG A 57 11.24 -2.16 -4.22
CA ARG A 57 11.16 -3.49 -4.79
C ARG A 57 11.09 -4.53 -3.68
N ILE A 58 10.12 -5.43 -3.78
CA ILE A 58 9.94 -6.57 -2.88
C ILE A 58 10.04 -7.84 -3.72
N ARG A 59 10.85 -8.79 -3.27
CA ARG A 59 11.06 -10.07 -3.96
C ARG A 59 10.41 -11.20 -3.18
N LYS A 60 9.53 -11.92 -3.85
CA LYS A 60 8.99 -13.18 -3.36
C LYS A 60 9.69 -14.32 -4.10
N PRO A 61 10.33 -15.27 -3.41
CA PRO A 61 10.92 -16.43 -4.06
C PRO A 61 9.83 -17.29 -4.73
N ALA A 62 10.25 -18.14 -5.64
CA ALA A 62 9.37 -19.10 -6.28
C ALA A 62 8.65 -19.97 -5.24
N THR A 63 7.40 -20.31 -5.54
CA THR A 63 6.67 -21.34 -4.78
C THR A 63 7.43 -22.66 -4.88
N PRO A 64 7.54 -23.45 -3.79
CA PRO A 64 8.20 -24.77 -3.85
C PRO A 64 7.67 -25.62 -5.02
N GLY A 65 8.60 -26.13 -5.81
CA GLY A 65 8.27 -26.89 -7.05
C GLY A 65 8.16 -26.04 -8.31
N CYS A 66 8.20 -24.70 -8.19
CA CYS A 66 8.07 -23.78 -9.33
C CYS A 66 9.38 -22.99 -9.61
N GLU A 67 10.50 -23.43 -9.10
CA GLU A 67 11.79 -22.72 -9.20
C GLU A 67 12.26 -22.52 -10.64
N GLY A 68 11.87 -23.42 -11.56
CA GLY A 68 12.17 -23.31 -12.98
C GLY A 68 11.19 -22.46 -13.79
N ALA A 69 10.11 -21.97 -13.19
CA ALA A 69 9.13 -21.14 -13.88
C ALA A 69 9.68 -19.73 -14.16
N PRO A 70 9.28 -19.09 -15.28
CA PRO A 70 9.65 -17.70 -15.55
C PRO A 70 9.16 -16.77 -14.43
N GLY A 71 10.00 -15.80 -14.07
CA GLY A 71 9.61 -14.76 -13.11
C GLY A 71 8.59 -13.80 -13.69
N ILE A 72 7.80 -13.19 -12.82
CA ILE A 72 6.88 -12.10 -13.17
C ILE A 72 7.17 -10.87 -12.31
N VAL A 73 6.88 -9.71 -12.84
CA VAL A 73 6.95 -8.43 -12.12
C VAL A 73 5.55 -7.83 -12.09
N LEU A 74 5.07 -7.51 -10.88
CA LEU A 74 3.87 -6.71 -10.69
C LEU A 74 4.33 -5.29 -10.34
N GLN A 75 3.78 -4.29 -11.00
CA GLN A 75 4.18 -2.90 -10.82
C GLN A 75 2.95 -2.00 -10.65
N GLY A 76 3.06 -1.06 -9.75
CA GLY A 76 2.06 -0.02 -9.51
C GLY A 76 2.73 1.21 -8.91
N HIS A 77 1.97 2.29 -8.74
CA HIS A 77 2.45 3.49 -8.07
C HIS A 77 1.88 3.58 -6.65
N LEU A 78 2.61 4.26 -5.77
CA LEU A 78 2.24 4.39 -4.35
C LEU A 78 1.49 5.69 -4.06
N ASP A 79 1.75 6.73 -4.81
CA ASP A 79 1.18 8.05 -4.58
C ASP A 79 -0.30 8.15 -4.97
N MET A 80 -0.96 9.12 -4.39
CA MET A 80 -2.30 9.56 -4.78
C MET A 80 -2.29 11.04 -5.16
N VAL A 81 -3.11 11.38 -6.16
CA VAL A 81 -3.39 12.78 -6.49
C VAL A 81 -4.10 13.45 -5.31
N ALA A 82 -3.54 14.56 -4.82
CA ALA A 82 -4.07 15.33 -3.72
C ALA A 82 -5.22 16.23 -4.21
N GLN A 83 -6.42 15.66 -4.33
CA GLN A 83 -7.59 16.37 -4.84
C GLN A 83 -8.84 16.01 -4.04
N ALA A 84 -9.61 17.01 -3.66
CA ALA A 84 -10.88 16.87 -2.96
C ALA A 84 -11.97 17.69 -3.64
N ASN A 85 -13.22 17.34 -3.36
CA ASN A 85 -14.37 18.12 -3.83
C ASN A 85 -14.38 19.51 -3.16
N ALA A 86 -14.94 20.49 -3.86
CA ALA A 86 -15.10 21.84 -3.33
C ALA A 86 -15.85 21.83 -1.98
N GLY A 87 -15.36 22.60 -1.02
CA GLY A 87 -15.93 22.66 0.33
C GLY A 87 -15.56 21.50 1.26
N HIS A 88 -14.77 20.55 0.78
CA HIS A 88 -14.27 19.44 1.59
C HIS A 88 -12.85 19.73 2.06
N GLU A 89 -12.67 19.92 3.36
CA GLU A 89 -11.35 20.14 3.96
C GLU A 89 -10.67 18.80 4.23
N HIS A 90 -9.44 18.65 3.74
CA HIS A 90 -8.61 17.47 3.93
C HIS A 90 -7.13 17.83 3.83
N ASP A 91 -6.37 17.54 4.86
CA ASP A 91 -4.91 17.67 4.82
C ASP A 91 -4.31 16.36 4.27
N PHE A 92 -3.96 16.35 3.00
CA PHE A 92 -3.45 15.17 2.30
C PHE A 92 -2.13 14.65 2.85
N THR A 93 -1.38 15.46 3.63
CA THR A 93 -0.12 15.04 4.24
C THR A 93 -0.30 14.41 5.62
N ARG A 94 -1.49 14.54 6.23
CA ARG A 94 -1.75 14.12 7.62
C ARG A 94 -3.00 13.27 7.78
N ASP A 95 -4.06 13.57 7.03
CA ASP A 95 -5.34 12.92 7.22
C ASP A 95 -5.43 11.61 6.43
N PRO A 96 -5.87 10.52 7.06
CA PRO A 96 -6.17 9.29 6.34
C PRO A 96 -7.38 9.46 5.41
N ILE A 97 -7.43 8.65 4.36
CA ILE A 97 -8.60 8.59 3.49
C ILE A 97 -9.74 7.92 4.25
N ARG A 98 -10.86 8.60 4.32
CA ARG A 98 -12.05 8.09 4.99
C ARG A 98 -12.87 7.26 4.00
N THR A 99 -13.08 5.99 4.32
CA THR A 99 -13.84 5.06 3.48
C THR A 99 -15.26 4.86 3.99
N VAL A 100 -16.17 4.56 3.08
CA VAL A 100 -17.54 4.16 3.39
C VAL A 100 -17.91 2.95 2.54
N VAL A 101 -18.72 2.05 3.11
CA VAL A 101 -19.34 0.95 2.36
C VAL A 101 -20.74 1.41 1.96
N LYS A 102 -21.05 1.34 0.66
CA LYS A 102 -22.39 1.59 0.14
C LYS A 102 -23.02 0.26 -0.25
N GLU A 103 -24.25 0.07 0.13
CA GLU A 103 -25.11 -1.04 -0.31
C GLU A 103 -25.54 -0.86 -1.77
#